data_78dcdc53652197199dab0deeda000b31
#
_entry.id   78dcdc53652197199dab0deeda000b31
#
_cell.length_a   1.000
_cell.length_b   1.000
_cell.length_c   1.000
_cell.angle_alpha   90.00
_cell.angle_beta   90.00
_cell.angle_gamma   90.00
#
_symmetry.space_group_name_H-M   'P 1'
#
loop_
_entity.id
_entity.type
_entity.pdbx_description
1 polymer ?
#
loop_
_entity_poly.entity_id
_entity_poly.type
_entity_poly.pdbx_seq_one_letter_code
_entity_poly.pdbx_strand_id
1 'polypeptide(L)'
;MNAVLNMFLSMSFSGSLLILALLLGKRFLKNKISRQWQYYIWLAVVLRLLLPFGPEASLMGTAYQAVDQAISQTAPLPPQQTAPGGDPGSAVGAEQHSETVNPPADDGTAVHPLQDIGALLINHIWLVWLAAALGLLLRKITIYQGFIRYINAGLAPVSDLELLDQLSIAAEQSGLNKPIELCVNPLVSSPLLIGFFHPCIVLPSADIPEKDFRYIILHELTHYKRRDMFYKWLVQITVCLHWFNPLV
;
A
#
# COMPACT_ATOMS: atom_id res chain seq x y z
N MET A 1 9.79 17.01 -6.54
CA MET A 1 8.75 16.07 -6.01
C MET A 1 9.49 14.94 -5.32
N ASN A 2 9.11 14.54 -4.11
CA ASN A 2 9.89 13.59 -3.30
C ASN A 2 9.96 12.20 -3.93
N ALA A 3 11.17 11.64 -4.02
CA ALA A 3 11.41 10.30 -4.58
C ALA A 3 10.51 9.23 -3.94
N VAL A 4 10.28 9.33 -2.64
CA VAL A 4 9.41 8.43 -1.88
C VAL A 4 7.96 8.48 -2.37
N LEU A 5 7.39 9.69 -2.55
CA LEU A 5 6.02 9.85 -3.01
C LEU A 5 5.84 9.32 -4.45
N ASN A 6 6.81 9.63 -5.32
CA ASN A 6 6.80 9.12 -6.70
C ASN A 6 6.86 7.59 -6.75
N MET A 7 7.67 6.98 -5.88
CA MET A 7 7.75 5.53 -5.76
C MET A 7 6.40 4.93 -5.36
N PHE A 8 5.73 5.46 -4.32
CA PHE A 8 4.42 4.97 -3.89
C PHE A 8 3.31 5.21 -4.93
N LEU A 9 3.32 6.34 -5.63
CA LEU A 9 2.39 6.61 -6.71
C LEU A 9 2.58 5.63 -7.87
N SER A 10 3.82 5.38 -8.28
CA SER A 10 4.16 4.41 -9.33
C SER A 10 3.74 2.98 -8.94
N MET A 11 4.02 2.57 -7.69
CA MET A 11 3.59 1.27 -7.16
C MET A 11 2.06 1.15 -7.15
N SER A 12 1.38 2.19 -6.68
CA SER A 12 -0.07 2.25 -6.63
C SER A 12 -0.68 2.16 -8.02
N PHE A 13 -0.15 2.91 -8.99
CA PHE A 13 -0.63 2.86 -10.37
C PHE A 13 -0.42 1.50 -11.02
N SER A 14 0.78 0.93 -10.91
CA SER A 14 1.08 -0.40 -11.47
C SER A 14 0.26 -1.51 -10.80
N GLY A 15 0.04 -1.41 -9.48
CA GLY A 15 -0.84 -2.31 -8.73
C GLY A 15 -2.29 -2.19 -9.18
N SER A 16 -2.78 -0.96 -9.40
CA SER A 16 -4.14 -0.72 -9.91
C SER A 16 -4.36 -1.31 -11.30
N LEU A 17 -3.37 -1.17 -12.19
CA LEU A 17 -3.44 -1.77 -13.52
C LEU A 17 -3.53 -3.30 -13.44
N LEU A 18 -2.76 -3.90 -12.54
CA LEU A 18 -2.76 -5.34 -12.32
C LEU A 18 -4.09 -5.81 -11.71
N ILE A 19 -4.65 -5.07 -10.74
CA ILE A 19 -5.99 -5.34 -10.18
C ILE A 19 -7.04 -5.27 -11.28
N LEU A 20 -7.02 -4.22 -12.10
CA LEU A 20 -7.97 -4.06 -13.20
C LEU A 20 -7.87 -5.20 -14.22
N ALA A 21 -6.64 -5.57 -14.60
CA ALA A 21 -6.40 -6.70 -15.51
C ALA A 21 -6.94 -8.02 -14.92
N LEU A 22 -6.76 -8.25 -13.60
CA LEU A 22 -7.31 -9.43 -12.93
C LEU A 22 -8.83 -9.41 -12.83
N LEU A 23 -9.44 -8.26 -12.55
CA LEU A 23 -10.90 -8.11 -12.52
C LEU A 23 -11.51 -8.37 -13.90
N LEU A 24 -10.92 -7.84 -14.96
CA LEU A 24 -11.35 -8.10 -16.35
C LEU A 24 -11.10 -9.57 -16.74
N GLY A 25 -9.94 -10.10 -16.35
CA GLY A 25 -9.56 -11.49 -16.60
C GLY A 25 -10.39 -12.50 -15.81
N LYS A 26 -10.96 -12.11 -14.66
CA LYS A 26 -11.76 -13.00 -13.79
C LYS A 26 -12.88 -13.70 -14.54
N ARG A 27 -13.50 -13.03 -15.51
CA ARG A 27 -14.57 -13.60 -16.34
C ARG A 27 -14.08 -14.78 -17.20
N PHE A 28 -12.85 -14.68 -17.71
CA PHE A 28 -12.24 -15.71 -18.57
C PHE A 28 -11.55 -16.80 -17.73
N LEU A 29 -11.05 -16.47 -16.54
CA LEU A 29 -10.28 -17.37 -15.69
C LEU A 29 -11.13 -18.18 -14.70
N LYS A 30 -12.40 -17.81 -14.50
CA LYS A 30 -13.28 -18.41 -13.48
C LYS A 30 -13.40 -19.95 -13.57
N ASN A 31 -13.33 -20.51 -14.79
CA ASN A 31 -13.47 -21.95 -15.03
C ASN A 31 -12.12 -22.69 -15.19
N LYS A 32 -10.99 -21.98 -15.27
CA LYS A 32 -9.67 -22.56 -15.54
C LYS A 32 -8.72 -22.54 -14.35
N ILE A 33 -9.01 -21.73 -13.33
CA ILE A 33 -8.10 -21.53 -12.19
C ILE A 33 -8.72 -22.07 -10.91
N SER A 34 -7.97 -22.93 -10.20
CA SER A 34 -8.38 -23.44 -8.89
C SER A 34 -8.47 -22.31 -7.87
N ARG A 35 -9.25 -22.52 -6.78
CA ARG A 35 -9.39 -21.53 -5.68
C ARG A 35 -8.04 -21.17 -5.03
N GLN A 36 -7.12 -22.12 -4.97
CA GLN A 36 -5.77 -21.91 -4.44
C GLN A 36 -4.96 -20.95 -5.32
N TRP A 37 -5.00 -21.13 -6.63
CA TRP A 37 -4.33 -20.23 -7.58
C TRP A 37 -4.88 -18.80 -7.52
N GLN A 38 -6.19 -18.64 -7.38
CA GLN A 38 -6.80 -17.32 -7.20
C GLN A 38 -6.24 -16.61 -5.96
N TYR A 39 -6.06 -17.34 -4.86
CA TYR A 39 -5.46 -16.82 -3.65
C TYR A 39 -4.02 -16.33 -3.87
N TYR A 40 -3.16 -17.12 -4.52
CA TYR A 40 -1.78 -16.73 -4.80
C TYR A 40 -1.68 -15.52 -5.74
N ILE A 41 -2.58 -15.42 -6.71
CA ILE A 41 -2.65 -14.26 -7.62
C ILE A 41 -2.94 -12.98 -6.83
N TRP A 42 -3.93 -13.01 -5.92
CA TRP A 42 -4.21 -11.85 -5.07
C TRP A 42 -3.07 -11.53 -4.10
N LEU A 43 -2.40 -12.56 -3.58
CA LEU A 43 -1.21 -12.37 -2.76
C LEU A 43 -0.08 -11.68 -3.55
N ALA A 44 0.13 -12.05 -4.81
CA ALA A 44 1.12 -11.40 -5.67
C ALA A 44 0.80 -9.92 -5.90
N VAL A 45 -0.49 -9.55 -6.03
CA VAL A 45 -0.93 -8.15 -6.10
C VAL A 45 -0.57 -7.38 -4.84
N VAL A 46 -0.90 -7.94 -3.68
CA VAL A 46 -0.59 -7.31 -2.37
C VAL A 46 0.92 -7.16 -2.20
N LEU A 47 1.69 -8.19 -2.58
CA LEU A 47 3.14 -8.16 -2.51
C LEU A 47 3.73 -7.09 -3.46
N ARG A 48 3.17 -6.95 -4.67
CA ARG A 48 3.55 -5.91 -5.64
C ARG A 48 3.28 -4.50 -5.12
N LEU A 49 2.20 -4.31 -4.36
CA LEU A 49 1.86 -3.04 -3.73
C LEU A 49 2.74 -2.72 -2.52
N LEU A 50 3.22 -3.74 -1.79
CA LEU A 50 4.06 -3.55 -0.59
C LEU A 50 5.55 -3.43 -0.89
N LEU A 51 6.03 -4.12 -1.95
CA LEU A 51 7.45 -4.19 -2.24
C LEU A 51 7.80 -3.30 -3.44
N PRO A 52 8.78 -2.40 -3.29
CA PRO A 52 9.22 -1.49 -4.34
C PRO A 52 10.09 -2.19 -5.40
N PHE A 53 9.75 -3.43 -5.77
CA PHE A 53 10.40 -4.11 -6.88
C PHE A 53 9.89 -3.54 -8.20
N GLY A 54 10.55 -2.50 -8.71
CA GLY A 54 10.39 -2.04 -10.08
C GLY A 54 11.64 -2.43 -10.88
N PRO A 55 11.55 -3.00 -12.08
CA PRO A 55 12.66 -2.94 -13.02
C PRO A 55 12.99 -1.46 -13.24
N GLU A 56 14.27 -1.09 -13.21
CA GLU A 56 14.73 0.29 -13.40
C GLU A 56 14.27 0.92 -14.73
N ALA A 57 13.91 0.09 -15.70
CA ALA A 57 13.20 0.47 -16.91
C ALA A 57 11.68 0.45 -16.68
N SER A 58 11.14 1.39 -15.91
CA SER A 58 9.69 1.49 -15.78
C SER A 58 9.11 1.99 -17.11
N LEU A 59 8.09 1.28 -17.62
CA LEU A 59 7.28 1.72 -18.78
C LEU A 59 6.74 3.16 -18.59
N MET A 60 6.64 3.60 -17.34
CA MET A 60 6.28 4.94 -16.95
C MET A 60 7.39 5.95 -17.26
N GLY A 61 8.67 5.61 -17.05
CA GLY A 61 9.80 6.47 -17.40
C GLY A 61 9.87 6.70 -18.92
N THR A 62 9.66 5.67 -19.71
CA THR A 62 9.60 5.78 -21.17
C THR A 62 8.36 6.57 -21.64
N ALA A 63 7.21 6.40 -21.00
CA ALA A 63 6.01 7.18 -21.31
C ALA A 63 6.17 8.67 -20.94
N TYR A 64 6.76 8.98 -19.79
CA TYR A 64 7.08 10.37 -19.40
C TYR A 64 8.08 11.01 -20.35
N GLN A 65 9.15 10.30 -20.75
CA GLN A 65 10.10 10.79 -21.73
C GLN A 65 9.47 11.03 -23.10
N ALA A 66 8.57 10.15 -23.53
CA ALA A 66 7.84 10.32 -24.80
C ALA A 66 6.92 11.56 -24.76
N VAL A 67 6.23 11.79 -23.65
CA VAL A 67 5.38 12.97 -23.46
C VAL A 67 6.22 14.25 -23.40
N ASP A 68 7.33 14.23 -22.65
CA ASP A 68 8.23 15.38 -22.53
C ASP A 68 8.88 15.75 -23.86
N GLN A 69 9.30 14.75 -24.67
CA GLN A 69 9.78 14.95 -26.02
C GLN A 69 8.70 15.51 -26.95
N ALA A 70 7.44 15.02 -26.84
CA ALA A 70 6.34 15.53 -27.64
C ALA A 70 6.02 16.97 -27.31
N ILE A 71 6.06 17.34 -26.03
CA ILE A 71 5.86 18.75 -25.56
C ILE A 71 7.00 19.65 -26.01
N SER A 72 8.26 19.16 -25.91
CA SER A 72 9.44 19.93 -26.33
C SER A 72 9.51 20.15 -27.83
N GLN A 73 8.96 19.25 -28.64
CA GLN A 73 8.85 19.39 -30.11
C GLN A 73 7.73 20.36 -30.53
N THR A 74 6.77 20.64 -29.64
CA THR A 74 5.65 21.54 -29.96
C THR A 74 5.92 23.00 -29.49
N ALA A 75 7.02 23.24 -28.77
CA ALA A 75 7.41 24.59 -28.38
C ALA A 75 7.94 25.35 -29.60
N PRO A 76 7.44 26.57 -29.89
CA PRO A 76 7.98 27.39 -30.96
C PRO A 76 9.45 27.70 -30.68
N LEU A 77 10.30 27.48 -31.67
CA LEU A 77 11.72 27.86 -31.63
C LEU A 77 11.83 29.37 -31.31
N PRO A 78 12.67 29.79 -30.37
CA PRO A 78 12.96 31.20 -30.17
C PRO A 78 13.56 31.76 -31.47
N PRO A 79 13.20 33.01 -31.89
CA PRO A 79 13.70 33.58 -33.13
C PRO A 79 15.23 33.64 -33.11
N GLN A 80 15.88 32.98 -34.06
CA GLN A 80 17.31 33.13 -34.33
C GLN A 80 17.59 34.59 -34.69
N GLN A 81 18.29 35.30 -33.86
CA GLN A 81 18.90 36.56 -34.22
C GLN A 81 19.98 36.28 -35.27
N THR A 82 19.63 36.55 -36.51
CA THR A 82 20.60 36.65 -37.63
C THR A 82 21.49 37.80 -37.35
N ALA A 83 22.75 37.57 -37.02
CA ALA A 83 23.80 38.58 -37.04
C ALA A 83 24.07 38.95 -38.50
N PRO A 84 24.10 40.24 -38.85
CA PRO A 84 24.54 40.66 -40.18
C PRO A 84 26.06 40.53 -40.25
N GLY A 85 26.54 39.92 -41.32
CA GLY A 85 27.94 39.83 -41.67
C GLY A 85 28.50 41.23 -41.95
N GLY A 86 29.70 41.49 -41.45
CA GLY A 86 30.50 42.68 -41.74
C GLY A 86 31.96 42.29 -41.89
N ASP A 87 32.50 42.62 -42.98
CA ASP A 87 33.76 42.40 -43.66
C ASP A 87 34.96 42.94 -42.88
N PRO A 88 36.20 42.45 -43.06
CA PRO A 88 37.37 42.85 -42.31
C PRO A 88 38.13 44.02 -43.01
N GLY A 89 38.46 45.00 -42.23
CA GLY A 89 39.31 46.07 -42.78
C GLY A 89 39.81 47.13 -41.78
N SER A 90 41.06 47.04 -41.47
CA SER A 90 42.02 48.13 -41.12
C SER A 90 41.83 49.06 -39.92
N ALA A 91 42.71 48.91 -38.98
CA ALA A 91 43.75 49.88 -38.52
C ALA A 91 43.30 51.12 -37.66
N VAL A 92 44.11 51.25 -36.57
CA VAL A 92 44.66 52.40 -35.89
C VAL A 92 43.85 53.25 -34.94
N GLY A 93 44.15 53.15 -33.70
CA GLY A 93 44.49 54.21 -32.74
C GLY A 93 43.33 55.11 -32.26
N ALA A 94 43.07 55.01 -31.01
CA ALA A 94 43.03 56.14 -30.05
C ALA A 94 42.40 55.68 -28.71
N GLU A 95 43.17 55.88 -27.69
CA GLU A 95 42.72 55.79 -26.29
C GLU A 95 41.67 56.84 -26.03
N GLN A 96 40.48 56.38 -25.52
CA GLN A 96 39.60 57.27 -24.76
C GLN A 96 39.02 56.46 -23.60
N HIS A 97 39.47 56.83 -22.42
CA HIS A 97 38.83 56.54 -21.16
C HIS A 97 37.36 56.95 -21.24
N SER A 98 36.47 55.99 -21.12
CA SER A 98 35.07 56.22 -20.74
C SER A 98 34.80 55.37 -19.54
N GLU A 99 34.77 56.01 -18.39
CA GLU A 99 34.14 55.48 -17.18
C GLU A 99 32.68 55.10 -17.49
N THR A 100 32.43 53.86 -17.72
CA THR A 100 31.08 53.33 -17.68
C THR A 100 30.74 53.10 -16.22
N VAL A 101 30.01 54.05 -15.67
CA VAL A 101 29.26 53.92 -14.43
C VAL A 101 28.30 52.76 -14.64
N ASN A 102 28.64 51.58 -14.09
CA ASN A 102 27.69 50.49 -13.91
C ASN A 102 26.60 50.96 -12.94
N PRO A 103 25.32 50.95 -13.34
CA PRO A 103 24.27 51.15 -12.36
C PRO A 103 24.38 49.98 -11.33
N PRO A 104 24.12 50.26 -10.04
CA PRO A 104 24.15 49.24 -9.03
C PRO A 104 23.18 48.13 -9.45
N ALA A 105 23.67 46.90 -9.55
CA ALA A 105 22.86 45.75 -9.66
C ALA A 105 21.90 45.79 -8.48
N ASP A 106 20.67 46.11 -8.76
CA ASP A 106 19.56 45.94 -7.87
C ASP A 106 19.48 44.42 -7.60
N ASP A 107 20.13 44.01 -6.54
CA ASP A 107 20.08 42.63 -6.00
C ASP A 107 18.69 42.45 -5.39
N GLY A 108 17.72 42.63 -6.27
CA GLY A 108 16.28 42.35 -6.00
C GLY A 108 16.08 40.85 -5.86
N THR A 109 16.71 40.25 -4.87
CA THR A 109 16.15 39.06 -4.25
C THR A 109 14.84 39.45 -3.57
N ALA A 110 13.82 39.71 -4.39
CA ALA A 110 12.46 39.70 -3.90
C ALA A 110 12.23 38.31 -3.35
N VAL A 111 12.50 38.19 -2.05
CA VAL A 111 12.16 36.99 -1.26
C VAL A 111 10.63 36.87 -1.40
N HIS A 112 10.17 35.98 -2.27
CA HIS A 112 8.74 35.66 -2.36
C HIS A 112 8.44 34.62 -1.28
N PRO A 113 8.09 35.02 -0.06
CA PRO A 113 7.90 34.11 1.08
C PRO A 113 6.82 33.06 0.79
N LEU A 114 5.90 33.37 -0.11
CA LEU A 114 4.85 32.43 -0.55
C LEU A 114 5.39 31.32 -1.45
N GLN A 115 6.42 31.57 -2.24
CA GLN A 115 7.04 30.54 -3.08
C GLN A 115 7.90 29.58 -2.24
N ASP A 116 8.62 30.11 -1.23
CA ASP A 116 9.42 29.29 -0.31
C ASP A 116 8.54 28.42 0.60
N ILE A 117 7.42 28.97 1.07
CA ILE A 117 6.41 28.20 1.85
C ILE A 117 5.79 27.13 0.95
N GLY A 118 5.46 27.44 -0.30
CA GLY A 118 4.94 26.48 -1.26
C GLY A 118 5.92 25.34 -1.54
N ALA A 119 7.19 25.65 -1.74
CA ALA A 119 8.25 24.68 -1.95
C ALA A 119 8.47 23.79 -0.72
N LEU A 120 8.45 24.37 0.48
CA LEU A 120 8.54 23.65 1.75
C LEU A 120 7.35 22.68 1.93
N LEU A 121 6.11 23.13 1.66
CA LEU A 121 4.91 22.29 1.75
C LEU A 121 4.97 21.12 0.76
N ILE A 122 5.35 21.37 -0.49
CA ILE A 122 5.50 20.32 -1.52
C ILE A 122 6.59 19.34 -1.14
N ASN A 123 7.68 19.82 -0.52
CA ASN A 123 8.77 18.94 -0.10
C ASN A 123 8.37 18.03 1.08
N HIS A 124 7.41 18.42 1.91
CA HIS A 124 6.98 17.68 3.10
C HIS A 124 5.63 16.98 2.93
N ILE A 125 5.02 17.01 1.74
CA ILE A 125 3.71 16.37 1.47
C ILE A 125 3.71 14.85 1.78
N TRP A 126 4.86 14.20 1.67
CA TRP A 126 5.04 12.80 2.04
C TRP A 126 4.78 12.53 3.53
N LEU A 127 5.05 13.54 4.41
CA LEU A 127 4.75 13.43 5.85
C LEU A 127 3.23 13.42 6.09
N VAL A 128 2.48 14.23 5.33
CA VAL A 128 1.01 14.24 5.41
C VAL A 128 0.46 12.88 4.97
N TRP A 129 0.99 12.34 3.88
CA TRP A 129 0.63 11.00 3.42
C TRP A 129 0.94 9.93 4.47
N LEU A 130 2.14 9.98 5.07
CA LEU A 130 2.56 9.03 6.10
C LEU A 130 1.70 9.16 7.37
N ALA A 131 1.42 10.39 7.80
CA ALA A 131 0.56 10.65 8.97
C ALA A 131 -0.86 10.11 8.75
N ALA A 132 -1.43 10.29 7.55
CA ALA A 132 -2.73 9.73 7.20
C ALA A 132 -2.70 8.19 7.21
N ALA A 133 -1.69 7.58 6.60
CA ALA A 133 -1.53 6.13 6.56
C ALA A 133 -1.40 5.52 7.98
N LEU A 134 -0.56 6.15 8.84
CA LEU A 134 -0.39 5.74 10.23
C LEU A 134 -1.66 5.95 11.03
N GLY A 135 -2.35 7.08 10.88
CA GLY A 135 -3.63 7.35 11.54
C GLY A 135 -4.70 6.32 11.19
N LEU A 136 -4.80 5.95 9.92
CA LEU A 136 -5.70 4.89 9.47
C LEU A 136 -5.32 3.52 10.03
N LEU A 137 -4.03 3.19 10.05
CA LEU A 137 -3.54 1.94 10.61
C LEU A 137 -3.81 1.87 12.11
N LEU A 138 -3.51 2.92 12.88
CA LEU A 138 -3.81 3.02 14.31
C LEU A 138 -5.31 2.86 14.58
N ARG A 139 -6.16 3.52 13.77
CA ARG A 139 -7.61 3.35 13.86
C ARG A 139 -8.02 1.88 13.67
N LYS A 140 -7.46 1.18 12.67
CA LYS A 140 -7.75 -0.25 12.45
C LYS A 140 -7.29 -1.12 13.61
N ILE A 141 -6.10 -0.87 14.16
CA ILE A 141 -5.58 -1.58 15.33
C ILE A 141 -6.50 -1.32 16.55
N THR A 142 -6.92 -0.09 16.79
CA THR A 142 -7.80 0.26 17.91
C THR A 142 -9.15 -0.42 17.79
N ILE A 143 -9.75 -0.44 16.60
CA ILE A 143 -11.02 -1.15 16.35
C ILE A 143 -10.85 -2.66 16.63
N TYR A 144 -9.77 -3.26 16.13
CA TYR A 144 -9.49 -4.67 16.38
C TYR A 144 -9.26 -4.97 17.87
N GLN A 145 -8.51 -4.14 18.59
CA GLN A 145 -8.33 -4.28 20.03
C GLN A 145 -9.64 -4.12 20.79
N GLY A 146 -10.49 -3.18 20.38
CA GLY A 146 -11.83 -3.03 20.95
C GLY A 146 -12.69 -4.28 20.76
N PHE A 147 -12.65 -4.86 19.57
CA PHE A 147 -13.33 -6.13 19.28
C PHE A 147 -12.81 -7.28 20.16
N ILE A 148 -11.49 -7.43 20.28
CA ILE A 148 -10.90 -8.47 21.12
C ILE A 148 -11.27 -8.27 22.59
N ARG A 149 -11.27 -7.03 23.11
CA ARG A 149 -11.72 -6.74 24.48
C ARG A 149 -13.19 -7.10 24.69
N TYR A 150 -14.03 -6.78 23.71
CA TYR A 150 -15.46 -7.12 23.77
C TYR A 150 -15.66 -8.65 23.83
N ILE A 151 -14.93 -9.40 23.01
CA ILE A 151 -15.00 -10.87 23.03
C ILE A 151 -14.48 -11.41 24.37
N ASN A 152 -13.33 -10.90 24.85
CA ASN A 152 -12.72 -11.38 26.09
C ASN A 152 -13.59 -11.11 27.34
N ALA A 153 -14.42 -10.08 27.32
CA ALA A 153 -15.30 -9.75 28.44
C ALA A 153 -16.37 -10.85 28.73
N GLY A 154 -16.77 -11.60 27.70
CA GLY A 154 -17.75 -12.69 27.85
C GLY A 154 -17.13 -14.09 27.66
N LEU A 155 -15.81 -14.19 27.66
CA LEU A 155 -15.12 -15.45 27.36
C LEU A 155 -15.13 -16.37 28.58
N ALA A 156 -15.64 -17.59 28.39
CA ALA A 156 -15.58 -18.66 29.39
C ALA A 156 -14.85 -19.87 28.79
N PRO A 157 -13.82 -20.41 29.48
CA PRO A 157 -13.14 -21.62 29.01
C PRO A 157 -14.10 -22.79 29.05
N VAL A 158 -13.99 -23.66 28.04
CA VAL A 158 -14.74 -24.93 28.00
C VAL A 158 -14.02 -25.91 28.91
N SER A 159 -14.78 -26.51 29.85
CA SER A 159 -14.28 -27.54 30.78
C SER A 159 -14.75 -28.95 30.40
N ASP A 160 -15.50 -29.07 29.33
CA ASP A 160 -15.98 -30.37 28.83
C ASP A 160 -14.81 -31.14 28.20
N LEU A 161 -14.46 -32.27 28.84
CA LEU A 161 -13.35 -33.11 28.41
C LEU A 161 -13.57 -33.75 27.03
N GLU A 162 -14.82 -34.06 26.71
CA GLU A 162 -15.17 -34.67 25.43
C GLU A 162 -14.92 -33.70 24.26
N LEU A 163 -15.35 -32.45 24.41
CA LEU A 163 -15.12 -31.41 23.41
C LEU A 163 -13.62 -31.08 23.25
N LEU A 164 -12.88 -31.08 24.37
CA LEU A 164 -11.43 -30.83 24.36
C LEU A 164 -10.67 -31.99 23.68
N ASP A 165 -11.08 -33.24 23.92
CA ASP A 165 -10.49 -34.41 23.28
C ASP A 165 -10.75 -34.38 21.75
N GLN A 166 -11.97 -34.10 21.34
CA GLN A 166 -12.32 -33.93 19.92
C GLN A 166 -11.53 -32.81 19.24
N LEU A 167 -11.31 -31.67 19.94
CA LEU A 167 -10.47 -30.59 19.45
C LEU A 167 -9.02 -31.07 19.27
N SER A 168 -8.48 -31.81 20.25
CA SER A 168 -7.10 -32.30 20.19
C SER A 168 -6.89 -33.27 19.02
N ILE A 169 -7.82 -34.21 18.82
CA ILE A 169 -7.82 -35.14 17.69
C ILE A 169 -7.91 -34.39 16.35
N ALA A 170 -8.79 -33.40 16.24
CA ALA A 170 -8.95 -32.61 15.03
C ALA A 170 -7.67 -31.75 14.73
N ALA A 171 -7.04 -31.21 15.77
CA ALA A 171 -5.80 -30.45 15.62
C ALA A 171 -4.64 -31.34 15.13
N GLU A 172 -4.50 -32.54 15.71
CA GLU A 172 -3.50 -33.52 15.30
C GLU A 172 -3.74 -33.99 13.85
N GLN A 173 -4.95 -34.32 13.48
CA GLN A 173 -5.34 -34.68 12.10
C GLN A 173 -5.05 -33.55 11.11
N SER A 174 -5.15 -32.29 11.56
CA SER A 174 -4.81 -31.11 10.76
C SER A 174 -3.30 -30.85 10.70
N GLY A 175 -2.47 -31.61 11.44
CA GLY A 175 -1.01 -31.42 11.55
C GLY A 175 -0.62 -30.16 12.31
N LEU A 176 -1.40 -29.78 13.29
CA LEU A 176 -1.16 -28.61 14.15
C LEU A 176 -0.61 -29.08 15.51
N ASN A 177 0.62 -28.69 15.82
CA ASN A 177 1.31 -29.06 17.06
C ASN A 177 1.20 -28.00 18.17
N LYS A 178 0.47 -26.91 17.92
CA LYS A 178 0.28 -25.84 18.91
C LYS A 178 -1.01 -26.08 19.69
N PRO A 179 -0.99 -25.83 21.01
CA PRO A 179 -2.20 -25.87 21.81
C PRO A 179 -3.17 -24.78 21.33
N ILE A 180 -4.42 -25.16 21.15
CA ILE A 180 -5.51 -24.28 20.74
C ILE A 180 -6.53 -24.29 21.87
N GLU A 181 -6.85 -23.10 22.38
CA GLU A 181 -7.84 -22.95 23.43
C GLU A 181 -9.25 -23.02 22.85
N LEU A 182 -10.16 -23.58 23.62
CA LEU A 182 -11.60 -23.62 23.30
C LEU A 182 -12.37 -22.84 24.34
N CYS A 183 -13.11 -21.86 23.89
CA CYS A 183 -13.88 -20.98 24.77
C CYS A 183 -15.30 -20.81 24.23
N VAL A 184 -16.20 -20.42 25.11
CA VAL A 184 -17.58 -20.07 24.80
C VAL A 184 -17.80 -18.61 25.13
N ASN A 185 -18.52 -17.93 24.25
CA ASN A 185 -18.99 -16.58 24.50
C ASN A 185 -20.37 -16.37 23.85
N PRO A 186 -21.44 -16.18 24.61
CA PRO A 186 -22.79 -16.00 24.09
C PRO A 186 -23.00 -14.69 23.31
N LEU A 187 -22.01 -13.77 23.36
CA LEU A 187 -22.05 -12.51 22.61
C LEU A 187 -21.67 -12.68 21.14
N VAL A 188 -21.09 -13.82 20.75
CA VAL A 188 -20.77 -14.11 19.35
C VAL A 188 -21.92 -14.85 18.69
N SER A 189 -22.23 -14.48 17.45
CA SER A 189 -23.32 -15.10 16.67
C SER A 189 -22.87 -16.32 15.85
N SER A 190 -21.58 -16.50 15.70
CA SER A 190 -20.99 -17.61 14.93
C SER A 190 -19.63 -18.00 15.52
N PRO A 191 -19.19 -19.25 15.36
CA PRO A 191 -17.84 -19.66 15.70
C PRO A 191 -16.81 -18.75 15.06
N LEU A 192 -15.70 -18.48 15.75
CA LEU A 192 -14.62 -17.67 15.25
C LEU A 192 -13.28 -18.02 15.90
N LEU A 193 -12.21 -17.84 15.17
CA LEU A 193 -10.84 -18.00 15.67
C LEU A 193 -10.26 -16.63 15.96
N ILE A 194 -9.77 -16.41 17.18
CA ILE A 194 -9.05 -15.22 17.62
C ILE A 194 -7.64 -15.56 18.10
N GLY A 195 -6.79 -14.53 18.19
CA GLY A 195 -5.44 -14.67 18.70
C GLY A 195 -4.42 -15.01 17.61
N PHE A 196 -3.34 -14.23 17.59
CA PHE A 196 -2.24 -14.40 16.62
C PHE A 196 -1.20 -15.41 17.13
N PHE A 197 -0.85 -15.29 18.40
CA PHE A 197 0.18 -16.10 19.07
C PHE A 197 -0.43 -17.24 19.89
N HIS A 198 -1.57 -16.96 20.54
CA HIS A 198 -2.36 -17.89 21.34
C HIS A 198 -3.71 -18.03 20.66
N PRO A 199 -3.87 -19.03 19.78
CA PRO A 199 -5.12 -19.21 19.05
C PRO A 199 -6.20 -19.72 20.02
N CYS A 200 -7.35 -19.07 20.00
CA CYS A 200 -8.53 -19.49 20.74
C CYS A 200 -9.72 -19.60 19.76
N ILE A 201 -10.39 -20.73 19.77
CA ILE A 201 -11.65 -20.92 19.07
C ILE A 201 -12.77 -20.55 20.02
N VAL A 202 -13.59 -19.58 19.64
CA VAL A 202 -14.71 -19.09 20.42
C VAL A 202 -16.00 -19.57 19.77
N LEU A 203 -16.81 -20.30 20.55
CA LEU A 203 -18.12 -20.81 20.17
C LEU A 203 -19.23 -19.95 20.77
N PRO A 204 -20.38 -19.82 20.13
CA PRO A 204 -21.54 -19.13 20.71
C PRO A 204 -22.17 -19.90 21.88
N SER A 205 -22.08 -21.23 21.88
CA SER A 205 -22.59 -22.14 22.90
C SER A 205 -21.74 -23.40 22.97
N ALA A 206 -21.73 -24.08 24.11
CA ALA A 206 -21.14 -25.40 24.25
C ALA A 206 -22.12 -26.52 23.83
N ASP A 207 -23.42 -26.23 23.78
CA ASP A 207 -24.46 -27.17 23.37
C ASP A 207 -24.53 -27.26 21.85
N ILE A 208 -23.59 -28.00 21.27
CA ILE A 208 -23.48 -28.22 19.81
C ILE A 208 -23.43 -29.71 19.57
N PRO A 209 -24.24 -30.25 18.64
CA PRO A 209 -24.18 -31.66 18.27
C PRO A 209 -22.77 -32.07 17.84
N GLU A 210 -22.30 -33.22 18.26
CA GLU A 210 -20.94 -33.72 18.04
C GLU A 210 -20.49 -33.63 16.57
N LYS A 211 -21.37 -33.99 15.65
CA LYS A 211 -21.11 -33.95 14.21
C LYS A 211 -20.84 -32.51 13.72
N ASP A 212 -21.65 -31.56 14.19
CA ASP A 212 -21.52 -30.16 13.80
C ASP A 212 -20.31 -29.53 14.43
N PHE A 213 -20.01 -29.88 15.68
CA PHE A 213 -18.80 -29.43 16.37
C PHE A 213 -17.54 -29.81 15.60
N ARG A 214 -17.42 -31.06 15.16
CA ARG A 214 -16.27 -31.51 14.39
C ARG A 214 -16.09 -30.73 13.09
N TYR A 215 -17.16 -30.45 12.35
CA TYR A 215 -17.09 -29.65 11.11
C TYR A 215 -16.68 -28.21 11.40
N ILE A 216 -17.21 -27.61 12.44
CA ILE A 216 -16.87 -26.25 12.87
C ILE A 216 -15.38 -26.17 13.21
N ILE A 217 -14.89 -27.08 14.04
CA ILE A 217 -13.49 -27.09 14.45
C ILE A 217 -12.56 -27.27 13.24
N LEU A 218 -12.81 -28.24 12.38
CA LEU A 218 -12.00 -28.44 11.16
C LEU A 218 -12.02 -27.23 10.25
N HIS A 219 -13.14 -26.51 10.18
CA HIS A 219 -13.26 -25.27 9.42
C HIS A 219 -12.35 -24.18 10.00
N GLU A 220 -12.43 -23.92 11.31
CA GLU A 220 -11.62 -22.91 12.01
C GLU A 220 -10.10 -23.26 11.98
N LEU A 221 -9.76 -24.55 12.17
CA LEU A 221 -8.39 -25.03 12.07
C LEU A 221 -7.81 -24.84 10.66
N THR A 222 -8.64 -24.98 9.63
CA THR A 222 -8.24 -24.71 8.24
C THR A 222 -7.86 -23.23 8.07
N HIS A 223 -8.62 -22.29 8.63
CA HIS A 223 -8.30 -20.86 8.63
C HIS A 223 -6.99 -20.57 9.37
N TYR A 224 -6.78 -21.23 10.51
CA TYR A 224 -5.54 -21.10 11.26
C TYR A 224 -4.32 -21.64 10.48
N LYS A 225 -4.42 -22.83 9.91
CA LYS A 225 -3.37 -23.47 9.10
C LYS A 225 -2.97 -22.60 7.90
N ARG A 226 -3.94 -21.98 7.26
CA ARG A 226 -3.73 -21.05 6.13
C ARG A 226 -3.21 -19.69 6.54
N ARG A 227 -3.11 -19.40 7.84
CA ARG A 227 -2.71 -18.09 8.37
C ARG A 227 -3.56 -16.95 7.84
N ASP A 228 -4.86 -17.17 7.68
CA ASP A 228 -5.77 -16.18 7.07
C ASP A 228 -5.78 -14.84 7.83
N MET A 229 -5.57 -14.87 9.15
CA MET A 229 -5.42 -13.65 9.96
C MET A 229 -4.22 -12.81 9.54
N PHE A 230 -3.07 -13.45 9.26
CA PHE A 230 -1.86 -12.75 8.79
C PHE A 230 -2.13 -12.05 7.45
N TYR A 231 -2.76 -12.73 6.52
CA TYR A 231 -3.08 -12.17 5.21
C TYR A 231 -4.10 -11.02 5.30
N LYS A 232 -5.10 -11.14 6.19
CA LYS A 232 -6.05 -10.06 6.45
C LYS A 232 -5.33 -8.79 6.93
N TRP A 233 -4.36 -8.92 7.85
CA TRP A 233 -3.56 -7.80 8.31
C TRP A 233 -2.64 -7.22 7.23
N LEU A 234 -2.03 -8.08 6.41
CA LEU A 234 -1.21 -7.66 5.28
C LEU A 234 -2.02 -6.80 4.30
N VAL A 235 -3.23 -7.24 3.97
CA VAL A 235 -4.16 -6.46 3.14
C VAL A 235 -4.53 -5.14 3.81
N GLN A 236 -4.84 -5.13 5.12
CA GLN A 236 -5.18 -3.89 5.83
C GLN A 236 -4.03 -2.88 5.82
N ILE A 237 -2.79 -3.32 6.00
CA ILE A 237 -1.59 -2.47 5.89
C ILE A 237 -1.49 -1.89 4.47
N THR A 238 -1.67 -2.72 3.45
CA THR A 238 -1.63 -2.29 2.05
C THR A 238 -2.69 -1.22 1.77
N VAL A 239 -3.93 -1.43 2.21
CA VAL A 239 -5.03 -0.46 2.08
C VAL A 239 -4.71 0.85 2.79
N CYS A 240 -4.12 0.80 4.00
CA CYS A 240 -3.74 2.01 4.73
C CYS A 240 -2.61 2.78 4.03
N LEU A 241 -1.64 2.09 3.45
CA LEU A 241 -0.54 2.72 2.69
C LEU A 241 -1.03 3.36 1.39
N HIS A 242 -1.97 2.73 0.72
CA HIS A 242 -2.55 3.19 -0.55
C HIS A 242 -3.94 3.81 -0.37
N TRP A 243 -4.20 4.47 0.80
CA TRP A 243 -5.50 5.01 1.17
C TRP A 243 -6.12 5.97 0.13
N PHE A 244 -5.28 6.59 -0.68
CA PHE A 244 -5.70 7.50 -1.76
C PHE A 244 -6.15 6.76 -3.03
N ASN A 245 -5.95 5.44 -3.11
CA ASN A 245 -6.25 4.63 -4.28
C ASN A 245 -7.56 3.84 -4.07
N PRO A 246 -8.64 4.14 -4.80
CA PRO A 246 -9.93 3.48 -4.62
C PRO A 246 -9.97 2.04 -5.14
N LEU A 247 -8.95 1.57 -5.85
CA LEU A 247 -8.89 0.21 -6.40
C LEU A 247 -8.21 -0.78 -5.45
N VAL A 248 -7.53 -0.29 -4.40
CA VAL A 248 -6.87 -1.09 -3.38
C VAL A 248 -7.77 -1.26 -2.17
#